data_a52d7c4fea1b90653ac7dec7c6cd17b7
#
_entry.id   a52d7c4fea1b90653ac7dec7c6cd17b7
#
_cell.length_a   1.000
_cell.length_b   1.000
_cell.length_c   1.000
_cell.angle_alpha   90.00
_cell.angle_beta   90.00
_cell.angle_gamma   90.00
#
_symmetry.space_group_name_H-M   'P 1'
#
loop_
_entity.id
_entity.type
_entity.pdbx_description
1 polymer ?
#
loop_
_entity_poly.entity_id
_entity_poly.type
_entity_poly.pdbx_seq_one_letter_code
_entity_poly.pdbx_strand_id
1 'polypeptide(L)'
;MNLFNNATLSTAVIVGFTVNLMIFGITFAFAFYFQRVLSFSAAETGIAFLPFALTVTAANVAGGRCVARYGLRVAIIAGLMIAAAGCGLLLGIGHHTPYLAILPGQLIIRLGIGLAVPAITTGVLSAVASTQSGVASGALNAVRQTGGAVGVALYGALMATDMVRGIQIALALSGVFLIAAATVSSAAIQVSQELPSTARQPRTP
;
A
#
# COMPACT_ATOMS: atom_id res chain seq x y z
N MET A 1 1.21 -8.65 -27.06
CA MET A 1 1.90 -8.45 -25.76
C MET A 1 2.20 -6.97 -25.49
N ASN A 2 1.21 -6.08 -25.54
CA ASN A 2 1.41 -4.63 -25.32
C ASN A 2 0.69 -4.10 -24.06
N LEU A 3 0.40 -4.99 -23.11
CA LEU A 3 -0.30 -4.61 -21.86
C LEU A 3 0.52 -3.62 -21.02
N PHE A 4 1.83 -3.72 -21.01
CA PHE A 4 2.72 -2.87 -20.23
C PHE A 4 3.13 -1.54 -20.90
N ASN A 5 2.71 -1.29 -22.13
CA ASN A 5 2.88 0.02 -22.77
C ASN A 5 1.87 1.09 -22.25
N ASN A 6 0.91 0.67 -21.43
CA ASN A 6 -0.03 1.59 -20.79
C ASN A 6 0.58 2.13 -19.48
N ALA A 7 0.97 3.41 -19.47
CA ALA A 7 1.59 4.07 -18.31
C ALA A 7 0.74 3.91 -17.02
N THR A 8 -0.58 3.94 -17.15
CA THR A 8 -1.51 3.76 -16.02
C THR A 8 -1.40 2.35 -15.43
N LEU A 9 -1.32 1.31 -16.28
CA LEU A 9 -1.18 -0.06 -15.82
C LEU A 9 0.17 -0.28 -15.12
N SER A 10 1.26 0.17 -15.74
CA SER A 10 2.61 0.04 -15.17
C SER A 10 2.73 0.76 -13.83
N THR A 11 2.18 1.97 -13.73
CA THR A 11 2.16 2.74 -12.47
C THR A 11 1.34 2.00 -11.39
N ALA A 12 0.15 1.52 -11.71
CA ALA A 12 -0.69 0.81 -10.75
C ALA A 12 -0.04 -0.50 -10.25
N VAL A 13 0.70 -1.21 -11.13
CA VAL A 13 1.45 -2.41 -10.77
C VAL A 13 2.61 -2.08 -9.83
N ILE A 14 3.39 -1.03 -10.12
CA ILE A 14 4.51 -0.57 -9.26
C ILE A 14 3.97 -0.14 -7.90
N VAL A 15 2.91 0.65 -7.86
CA VAL A 15 2.27 1.08 -6.61
C VAL A 15 1.72 -0.11 -5.85
N GLY A 16 1.10 -1.07 -6.53
CA GLY A 16 0.61 -2.31 -5.94
C GLY A 16 1.73 -3.15 -5.30
N PHE A 17 2.87 -3.27 -5.96
CA PHE A 17 4.07 -3.92 -5.42
C PHE A 17 4.55 -3.20 -4.16
N THR A 18 4.76 -1.88 -4.25
CA THR A 18 5.27 -1.05 -3.15
C THR A 18 4.37 -1.13 -1.92
N VAL A 19 3.05 -0.98 -2.12
CA VAL A 19 2.07 -1.05 -1.02
C VAL A 19 2.10 -2.42 -0.33
N ASN A 20 2.17 -3.52 -1.09
CA ASN A 20 2.23 -4.86 -0.48
C ASN A 20 3.57 -5.13 0.21
N LEU A 21 4.70 -4.68 -0.35
CA LEU A 21 5.99 -4.73 0.30
C LEU A 21 5.92 -4.06 1.69
N MET A 22 5.32 -2.86 1.77
CA MET A 22 5.16 -2.12 3.03
C MET A 22 4.21 -2.83 4.01
N ILE A 23 3.03 -3.28 3.54
CA ILE A 23 2.03 -3.93 4.40
C ILE A 23 2.61 -5.17 5.09
N PHE A 24 3.18 -6.09 4.31
CA PHE A 24 3.68 -7.35 4.83
C PHE A 24 4.95 -7.15 5.65
N GLY A 25 5.85 -6.26 5.22
CA GLY A 25 7.05 -5.91 5.96
C GLY A 25 6.74 -5.28 7.32
N ILE A 26 5.87 -4.26 7.37
CA ILE A 26 5.43 -3.61 8.60
C ILE A 26 4.69 -4.61 9.51
N THR A 27 3.81 -5.43 8.97
CA THR A 27 3.09 -6.44 9.75
C THR A 27 4.06 -7.43 10.39
N PHE A 28 5.03 -7.92 9.63
CA PHE A 28 6.08 -8.81 10.11
C PHE A 28 6.91 -8.14 11.22
N ALA A 29 7.38 -6.92 10.98
CA ALA A 29 8.20 -6.18 11.94
C ALA A 29 7.48 -5.98 13.28
N PHE A 30 6.21 -5.55 13.25
CA PHE A 30 5.45 -5.34 14.47
C PHE A 30 5.02 -6.64 15.16
N ALA A 31 4.83 -7.74 14.42
CA ALA A 31 4.62 -9.05 15.04
C ALA A 31 5.82 -9.44 15.91
N PHE A 32 7.03 -9.25 15.39
CA PHE A 32 8.27 -9.50 16.16
C PHE A 32 8.47 -8.50 17.30
N TYR A 33 8.17 -7.22 17.08
CA TYR A 33 8.25 -6.19 18.12
C TYR A 33 7.34 -6.54 19.30
N PHE A 34 6.08 -6.89 19.06
CA PHE A 34 5.13 -7.25 20.10
C PHE A 34 5.58 -8.47 20.89
N GLN A 35 6.12 -9.49 20.22
CA GLN A 35 6.56 -10.71 20.89
C GLN A 35 7.90 -10.56 21.61
N ARG A 36 8.89 -9.89 21.01
CA ARG A 36 10.26 -9.84 21.53
C ARG A 36 10.55 -8.62 22.40
N VAL A 37 9.92 -7.49 22.13
CA VAL A 37 10.14 -6.23 22.88
C VAL A 37 9.06 -6.04 23.95
N LEU A 38 7.79 -6.24 23.59
CA LEU A 38 6.68 -6.12 24.54
C LEU A 38 6.36 -7.43 25.27
N SER A 39 7.05 -8.53 24.95
CA SER A 39 6.88 -9.86 25.55
C SER A 39 5.46 -10.42 25.43
N PHE A 40 4.73 -10.04 24.39
CA PHE A 40 3.40 -10.58 24.12
C PHE A 40 3.50 -12.03 23.67
N SER A 41 2.59 -12.88 24.16
CA SER A 41 2.37 -14.22 23.61
C SER A 41 1.85 -14.12 22.16
N ALA A 42 1.88 -15.25 21.45
CA ALA A 42 1.31 -15.32 20.10
C ALA A 42 -0.18 -14.94 20.06
N ALA A 43 -0.94 -15.34 21.09
CA ALA A 43 -2.36 -15.03 21.21
C ALA A 43 -2.58 -13.51 21.45
N GLU A 44 -1.84 -12.90 22.36
CA GLU A 44 -1.90 -11.46 22.62
C GLU A 44 -1.49 -10.64 21.39
N THR A 45 -0.47 -11.09 20.67
CA THR A 45 -0.07 -10.48 19.39
C THR A 45 -1.21 -10.54 18.38
N GLY A 46 -1.90 -11.68 18.26
CA GLY A 46 -3.07 -11.83 17.39
C GLY A 46 -4.19 -10.86 17.75
N ILE A 47 -4.50 -10.72 19.05
CA ILE A 47 -5.50 -9.77 19.55
C ILE A 47 -5.06 -8.32 19.26
N ALA A 48 -3.78 -8.00 19.44
CA ALA A 48 -3.23 -6.68 19.16
C ALA A 48 -3.36 -6.29 17.67
N PHE A 49 -3.45 -7.26 16.75
CA PHE A 49 -3.69 -7.00 15.33
C PHE A 49 -5.17 -6.78 14.96
N LEU A 50 -6.14 -7.12 15.82
CA LEU A 50 -7.57 -6.95 15.52
C LEU A 50 -7.95 -5.50 15.17
N PRO A 51 -7.53 -4.44 15.91
CA PRO A 51 -7.82 -3.07 15.54
C PRO A 51 -7.31 -2.71 14.14
N PHE A 52 -6.16 -3.26 13.73
CA PHE A 52 -5.57 -3.02 12.40
C PHE A 52 -6.39 -3.67 11.30
N ALA A 53 -6.85 -4.91 11.51
CA ALA A 53 -7.71 -5.62 10.56
C ALA A 53 -9.07 -4.91 10.39
N LEU A 54 -9.67 -4.48 11.48
CA LEU A 54 -10.93 -3.71 11.45
C LEU A 54 -10.76 -2.38 10.71
N THR A 55 -9.66 -1.68 10.98
CA THR A 55 -9.38 -0.38 10.34
C THR A 55 -9.19 -0.54 8.83
N VAL A 56 -8.40 -1.52 8.37
CA VAL A 56 -8.19 -1.72 6.94
C VAL A 56 -9.48 -2.14 6.24
N THR A 57 -10.33 -2.94 6.89
CA THR A 57 -11.63 -3.35 6.34
C THR A 57 -12.56 -2.14 6.18
N ALA A 58 -12.70 -1.32 7.21
CA ALA A 58 -13.48 -0.08 7.16
C ALA A 58 -12.94 0.90 6.11
N ALA A 59 -11.62 1.04 6.06
CA ALA A 59 -10.94 1.90 5.10
C ALA A 59 -11.10 1.42 3.64
N ASN A 60 -11.14 0.11 3.39
CA ASN A 60 -11.43 -0.43 2.05
C ASN A 60 -12.84 -0.02 1.56
N VAL A 61 -13.83 -0.07 2.45
CA VAL A 61 -15.19 0.38 2.12
C VAL A 61 -15.21 1.90 1.84
N ALA A 62 -14.54 2.67 2.68
CA ALA A 62 -14.41 4.12 2.49
C ALA A 62 -13.62 4.45 1.20
N GLY A 63 -12.59 3.67 0.88
CA GLY A 63 -11.79 3.79 -0.35
C GLY A 63 -12.63 3.59 -1.61
N GLY A 64 -13.49 2.58 -1.64
CA GLY A 64 -14.43 2.38 -2.74
C GLY A 64 -15.36 3.58 -2.95
N ARG A 65 -15.91 4.15 -1.86
CA ARG A 65 -16.72 5.37 -1.91
C ARG A 65 -15.91 6.59 -2.34
N CYS A 66 -14.67 6.71 -1.88
CA CYS A 66 -13.76 7.78 -2.27
C CYS A 66 -13.48 7.75 -3.78
N VAL A 67 -13.22 6.57 -4.33
CA VAL A 67 -13.04 6.36 -5.78
C VAL A 67 -14.28 6.80 -6.56
N ALA A 68 -15.46 6.40 -6.10
CA ALA A 68 -16.72 6.73 -6.76
C ALA A 68 -17.02 8.25 -6.76
N ARG A 69 -16.60 8.96 -5.70
CA ARG A 69 -16.92 10.39 -5.52
C ARG A 69 -15.83 11.31 -6.04
N TYR A 70 -14.57 10.98 -5.85
CA TYR A 70 -13.43 11.87 -6.09
C TYR A 70 -12.46 11.32 -7.15
N GLY A 71 -12.69 10.10 -7.64
CA GLY A 71 -11.87 9.44 -8.65
C GLY A 71 -10.65 8.71 -8.09
N LEU A 72 -10.02 7.93 -8.97
CA LEU A 72 -8.89 7.04 -8.65
C LEU A 72 -7.68 7.80 -8.10
N ARG A 73 -7.33 8.91 -8.75
CA ARG A 73 -6.15 9.71 -8.42
C ARG A 73 -6.18 10.21 -6.97
N VAL A 74 -7.28 10.81 -6.57
CA VAL A 74 -7.42 11.37 -5.22
C VAL A 74 -7.35 10.26 -4.18
N ALA A 75 -8.04 9.13 -4.40
CA ALA A 75 -8.04 8.01 -3.47
C ALA A 75 -6.65 7.38 -3.30
N ILE A 76 -5.88 7.21 -4.40
CA ILE A 76 -4.51 6.68 -4.33
C ILE A 76 -3.58 7.65 -3.59
N ILE A 77 -3.53 8.92 -4.01
CA ILE A 77 -2.61 9.90 -3.42
C ILE A 77 -2.93 10.13 -1.94
N ALA A 78 -4.21 10.37 -1.61
CA ALA A 78 -4.62 10.57 -0.22
C ALA A 78 -4.29 9.35 0.64
N GLY A 79 -4.57 8.14 0.16
CA GLY A 79 -4.28 6.91 0.89
C GLY A 79 -2.78 6.73 1.14
N LEU A 80 -1.94 6.94 0.13
CA LEU A 80 -0.48 6.82 0.27
C LEU A 80 0.11 7.89 1.21
N MET A 81 -0.37 9.13 1.13
CA MET A 81 0.09 10.22 2.02
C MET A 81 -0.34 10.00 3.47
N ILE A 82 -1.57 9.52 3.71
CA ILE A 82 -2.02 9.14 5.05
C ILE A 82 -1.15 8.01 5.61
N ALA A 83 -0.86 6.98 4.82
CA ALA A 83 0.00 5.89 5.24
C ALA A 83 1.43 6.36 5.55
N ALA A 84 1.99 7.26 4.73
CA ALA A 84 3.31 7.86 4.96
C ALA A 84 3.34 8.68 6.27
N ALA A 85 2.29 9.46 6.55
CA ALA A 85 2.16 10.18 7.82
C ALA A 85 2.14 9.22 9.03
N GLY A 86 1.44 8.09 8.92
CA GLY A 86 1.44 7.04 9.94
C GLY A 86 2.84 6.44 10.18
N CYS A 87 3.62 6.22 9.11
CA CYS A 87 5.02 5.81 9.24
C CYS A 87 5.85 6.87 9.98
N GLY A 88 5.66 8.16 9.65
CA GLY A 88 6.34 9.28 10.30
C GLY A 88 6.07 9.34 11.81
N LEU A 89 4.82 9.10 12.23
CA LEU A 89 4.44 9.07 13.65
C LEU A 89 5.14 7.97 14.44
N LEU A 90 5.53 6.88 13.78
CA LEU A 90 6.18 5.74 14.42
C LEU A 90 7.72 5.79 14.36
N LEU A 91 8.33 6.83 13.78
CA LEU A 91 9.80 6.94 13.73
C LEU A 91 10.45 7.03 15.11
N GLY A 92 9.72 7.53 16.10
CA GLY A 92 10.17 7.63 17.49
C GLY A 92 10.02 6.35 18.32
N ILE A 93 9.65 5.20 17.70
CA ILE A 93 9.50 3.94 18.43
C ILE A 93 10.83 3.53 19.10
N GLY A 94 10.79 3.07 20.36
CA GLY A 94 11.95 2.65 21.14
C GLY A 94 11.68 1.34 21.87
N HIS A 95 12.67 0.86 22.65
CA HIS A 95 12.54 -0.40 23.40
C HIS A 95 11.46 -0.38 24.50
N HIS A 96 11.05 0.81 24.97
CA HIS A 96 10.06 0.98 26.03
C HIS A 96 8.75 1.62 25.54
N THR A 97 8.53 1.68 24.21
CA THR A 97 7.31 2.27 23.67
C THR A 97 6.14 1.30 23.87
N PRO A 98 5.12 1.67 24.67
CA PRO A 98 4.00 0.80 24.94
C PRO A 98 3.11 0.64 23.70
N TYR A 99 2.35 -0.47 23.66
CA TYR A 99 1.41 -0.76 22.57
C TYR A 99 0.47 0.41 22.25
N LEU A 100 -0.08 1.07 23.28
CA LEU A 100 -1.02 2.19 23.09
C LEU A 100 -0.39 3.40 22.38
N ALA A 101 0.91 3.61 22.50
CA ALA A 101 1.61 4.67 21.76
C ALA A 101 1.87 4.29 20.30
N ILE A 102 1.96 3.00 19.99
CA ILE A 102 2.13 2.47 18.64
C ILE A 102 0.80 2.45 17.87
N LEU A 103 -0.29 2.20 18.60
CA LEU A 103 -1.62 1.98 18.04
C LEU A 103 -2.06 3.10 17.07
N PRO A 104 -2.00 4.40 17.39
CA PRO A 104 -2.46 5.45 16.48
C PRO A 104 -1.70 5.46 15.13
N GLY A 105 -0.39 5.34 15.16
CA GLY A 105 0.42 5.30 13.93
C GLY A 105 0.07 4.09 13.06
N GLN A 106 -0.10 2.93 13.66
CA GLN A 106 -0.53 1.71 12.95
C GLN A 106 -1.93 1.85 12.34
N LEU A 107 -2.88 2.43 13.06
CA LEU A 107 -4.24 2.67 12.54
C LEU A 107 -4.21 3.63 11.35
N ILE A 108 -3.40 4.69 11.42
CA ILE A 108 -3.24 5.65 10.31
C ILE A 108 -2.61 4.99 9.09
N ILE A 109 -1.58 4.14 9.26
CA ILE A 109 -1.01 3.37 8.15
C ILE A 109 -2.09 2.50 7.50
N ARG A 110 -2.88 1.75 8.31
CA ARG A 110 -3.92 0.85 7.81
C ARG A 110 -5.07 1.60 7.14
N LEU A 111 -5.43 2.76 7.66
CA LEU A 111 -6.42 3.65 7.05
C LEU A 111 -5.97 4.09 5.66
N GLY A 112 -4.74 4.59 5.54
CA GLY A 112 -4.21 5.05 4.26
C GLY A 112 -4.13 3.94 3.22
N ILE A 113 -3.60 2.78 3.60
CA ILE A 113 -3.49 1.61 2.73
C ILE A 113 -4.88 1.11 2.31
N GLY A 114 -5.84 1.02 3.24
CA GLY A 114 -7.20 0.60 2.94
C GLY A 114 -7.92 1.52 1.96
N LEU A 115 -7.63 2.82 1.98
CA LEU A 115 -8.14 3.77 0.99
C LEU A 115 -7.52 3.55 -0.40
N ALA A 116 -6.21 3.27 -0.48
CA ALA A 116 -5.48 3.15 -1.74
C ALA A 116 -5.75 1.82 -2.48
N VAL A 117 -5.90 0.70 -1.77
CA VAL A 117 -5.98 -0.64 -2.37
C VAL A 117 -7.15 -0.81 -3.35
N PRO A 118 -8.40 -0.39 -3.04
CA PRO A 118 -9.50 -0.49 -4.00
C PRO A 118 -9.26 0.37 -5.24
N ALA A 119 -8.66 1.56 -5.07
CA ALA A 119 -8.36 2.46 -6.16
C ALA A 119 -7.32 1.86 -7.12
N ILE A 120 -6.25 1.26 -6.59
CA ILE A 120 -5.22 0.57 -7.40
C ILE A 120 -5.85 -0.57 -8.19
N THR A 121 -6.69 -1.38 -7.57
CA THR A 121 -7.36 -2.51 -8.23
C THR A 121 -8.29 -2.04 -9.34
N THR A 122 -9.13 -1.04 -9.07
CA THR A 122 -10.02 -0.43 -10.06
C THR A 122 -9.21 0.19 -11.21
N GLY A 123 -8.08 0.86 -10.90
CA GLY A 123 -7.21 1.46 -11.91
C GLY A 123 -6.62 0.43 -12.88
N VAL A 124 -6.19 -0.73 -12.39
CA VAL A 124 -5.70 -1.82 -13.23
C VAL A 124 -6.81 -2.38 -14.12
N LEU A 125 -7.99 -2.65 -13.53
CA LEU A 125 -9.10 -3.25 -14.27
C LEU A 125 -9.68 -2.31 -15.32
N SER A 126 -9.72 -1.01 -15.05
CA SER A 126 -10.19 -0.01 -16.03
C SER A 126 -9.21 0.25 -17.18
N ALA A 127 -7.93 -0.12 -17.01
CA ALA A 127 -6.89 0.08 -18.02
C ALA A 127 -6.82 -1.02 -19.08
N VAL A 128 -7.60 -2.10 -18.93
CA VAL A 128 -7.59 -3.27 -19.82
C VAL A 128 -8.99 -3.57 -20.36
N ALA A 129 -9.05 -4.26 -21.53
CA ALA A 129 -10.33 -4.74 -22.05
C ALA A 129 -10.94 -5.80 -21.12
N SER A 130 -12.26 -5.90 -21.09
CA SER A 130 -12.98 -6.84 -20.21
C SER A 130 -12.56 -8.30 -20.43
N THR A 131 -12.19 -8.68 -21.64
CA THR A 131 -11.67 -10.00 -21.99
C THR A 131 -10.29 -10.31 -21.39
N GLN A 132 -9.55 -9.28 -20.99
CA GLN A 132 -8.19 -9.39 -20.40
C GLN A 132 -8.18 -9.14 -18.87
N SER A 133 -9.33 -8.83 -18.28
CA SER A 133 -9.43 -8.50 -16.84
C SER A 133 -8.93 -9.62 -15.92
N GLY A 134 -9.17 -10.88 -16.27
CA GLY A 134 -8.66 -12.03 -15.52
C GLY A 134 -7.12 -12.11 -15.54
N VAL A 135 -6.49 -11.91 -16.69
CA VAL A 135 -5.03 -11.91 -16.81
C VAL A 135 -4.42 -10.74 -16.06
N ALA A 136 -5.01 -9.55 -16.17
CA ALA A 136 -4.54 -8.35 -15.48
C ALA A 136 -4.67 -8.50 -13.94
N SER A 137 -5.76 -9.06 -13.45
CA SER A 137 -5.97 -9.35 -12.02
C SER A 137 -4.96 -10.38 -11.51
N GLY A 138 -4.72 -11.44 -12.28
CA GLY A 138 -3.73 -12.47 -11.94
C GLY A 138 -2.31 -11.88 -11.86
N ALA A 139 -1.93 -11.07 -12.85
CA ALA A 139 -0.63 -10.39 -12.88
C ALA A 139 -0.47 -9.41 -11.69
N LEU A 140 -1.48 -8.60 -11.41
CA LEU A 140 -1.47 -7.70 -10.26
C LEU A 140 -1.31 -8.47 -8.95
N ASN A 141 -2.04 -9.59 -8.80
CA ASN A 141 -1.94 -10.40 -7.58
C ASN A 141 -0.56 -11.05 -7.45
N ALA A 142 0.02 -11.57 -8.53
CA ALA A 142 1.38 -12.11 -8.52
C ALA A 142 2.42 -11.06 -8.10
N VAL A 143 2.34 -9.85 -8.65
CA VAL A 143 3.22 -8.74 -8.28
C VAL A 143 3.05 -8.33 -6.83
N ARG A 144 1.81 -8.27 -6.33
CA ARG A 144 1.52 -8.00 -4.92
C ARG A 144 2.13 -9.03 -4.00
N GLN A 145 1.98 -10.33 -4.30
CA GLN A 145 2.55 -11.41 -3.49
C GLN A 145 4.08 -11.37 -3.49
N THR A 146 4.69 -11.11 -4.64
CA THR A 146 6.15 -10.93 -4.74
C THR A 146 6.59 -9.73 -3.89
N GLY A 147 5.87 -8.60 -3.96
CA GLY A 147 6.12 -7.45 -3.09
C GLY A 147 6.06 -7.81 -1.61
N GLY A 148 5.04 -8.56 -1.20
CA GLY A 148 4.91 -9.02 0.19
C GLY A 148 6.08 -9.88 0.65
N ALA A 149 6.50 -10.85 -0.16
CA ALA A 149 7.64 -11.72 0.15
C ALA A 149 8.95 -10.91 0.27
N VAL A 150 9.20 -10.00 -0.67
CA VAL A 150 10.37 -9.10 -0.62
C VAL A 150 10.30 -8.20 0.61
N GLY A 151 9.11 -7.69 0.97
CA GLY A 151 8.89 -6.88 2.16
C GLY A 151 9.29 -7.60 3.45
N VAL A 152 8.79 -8.82 3.65
CA VAL A 152 9.15 -9.65 4.81
C VAL A 152 10.67 -9.88 4.89
N ALA A 153 11.30 -10.24 3.76
CA ALA A 153 12.74 -10.48 3.71
C ALA A 153 13.55 -9.21 4.01
N LEU A 154 13.18 -8.07 3.40
CA LEU A 154 13.86 -6.79 3.60
C LEU A 154 13.76 -6.32 5.05
N TYR A 155 12.56 -6.34 5.63
CA TYR A 155 12.37 -5.92 7.01
C TYR A 155 13.04 -6.87 8.00
N GLY A 156 13.01 -8.18 7.71
CA GLY A 156 13.75 -9.16 8.49
C GLY A 156 15.26 -8.90 8.49
N ALA A 157 15.84 -8.58 7.34
CA ALA A 157 17.24 -8.24 7.21
C ALA A 157 17.60 -6.94 7.97
N LEU A 158 16.76 -5.90 7.87
CA LEU A 158 16.97 -4.64 8.59
C LEU A 158 16.94 -4.82 10.12
N MET A 159 16.13 -5.75 10.62
CA MET A 159 15.99 -6.03 12.04
C MET A 159 17.04 -7.03 12.58
N ALA A 160 17.88 -7.62 11.74
CA ALA A 160 18.76 -8.72 12.12
C ALA A 160 19.81 -8.33 13.18
N THR A 161 20.31 -7.10 13.16
CA THR A 161 21.35 -6.61 14.11
C THR A 161 20.75 -5.88 15.30
N ASP A 162 19.81 -4.98 15.06
CA ASP A 162 19.09 -4.21 16.07
C ASP A 162 17.64 -4.08 15.62
N MET A 163 16.75 -4.71 16.36
CA MET A 163 15.34 -4.79 15.99
C MET A 163 14.67 -3.42 15.95
N VAL A 164 14.87 -2.59 16.98
CA VAL A 164 14.19 -1.29 17.09
C VAL A 164 14.72 -0.33 16.04
N ARG A 165 16.03 -0.26 15.88
CA ARG A 165 16.67 0.55 14.84
C ARG A 165 16.29 0.09 13.44
N GLY A 166 16.22 -1.23 13.24
CA GLY A 166 15.76 -1.83 11.98
C GLY A 166 14.33 -1.42 11.63
N ILE A 167 13.42 -1.42 12.62
CA ILE A 167 12.04 -0.96 12.43
C ILE A 167 11.99 0.54 12.10
N GLN A 168 12.77 1.37 12.78
CA GLN A 168 12.85 2.82 12.48
C GLN A 168 13.31 3.06 11.03
N ILE A 169 14.37 2.39 10.59
CA ILE A 169 14.87 2.48 9.21
C ILE A 169 13.80 1.99 8.23
N ALA A 170 13.17 0.87 8.52
CA ALA A 170 12.10 0.31 7.70
C ALA A 170 10.90 1.26 7.57
N LEU A 171 10.48 1.91 8.66
CA LEU A 171 9.42 2.92 8.64
C LEU A 171 9.81 4.16 7.85
N ALA A 172 11.05 4.64 7.99
CA ALA A 172 11.56 5.77 7.22
C ALA A 172 11.58 5.48 5.72
N LEU A 173 12.13 4.32 5.32
CA LEU A 173 12.12 3.87 3.93
C LEU A 173 10.70 3.72 3.40
N SER A 174 9.79 3.16 4.20
CA SER A 174 8.37 3.03 3.82
C SER A 174 7.73 4.38 3.55
N GLY A 175 7.95 5.36 4.43
CA GLY A 175 7.46 6.73 4.25
C GLY A 175 7.95 7.34 2.94
N VAL A 176 9.25 7.23 2.66
CA VAL A 176 9.86 7.72 1.41
C VAL A 176 9.27 7.03 0.18
N PHE A 177 9.17 5.70 0.19
CA PHE A 177 8.59 4.96 -0.94
C PHE A 177 7.11 5.27 -1.16
N LEU A 178 6.32 5.44 -0.09
CA LEU A 178 4.91 5.82 -0.20
C LEU A 178 4.75 7.23 -0.79
N ILE A 179 5.57 8.19 -0.38
CA ILE A 179 5.59 9.55 -0.95
C ILE A 179 6.01 9.50 -2.42
N ALA A 180 7.07 8.76 -2.76
CA ALA A 180 7.51 8.58 -4.13
C ALA A 180 6.43 7.93 -5.00
N ALA A 181 5.73 6.90 -4.49
CA ALA A 181 4.62 6.29 -5.18
C ALA A 181 3.44 7.25 -5.39
N ALA A 182 3.16 8.13 -4.42
CA ALA A 182 2.13 9.16 -4.54
C ALA A 182 2.48 10.20 -5.62
N THR A 183 3.74 10.65 -5.69
CA THR A 183 4.21 11.60 -6.72
C THR A 183 4.20 10.99 -8.11
N VAL A 184 4.66 9.75 -8.27
CA VAL A 184 4.59 9.02 -9.55
C VAL A 184 3.14 8.83 -9.99
N SER A 185 2.24 8.45 -9.07
CA SER A 185 0.81 8.31 -9.36
C SER A 185 0.18 9.63 -9.80
N SER A 186 0.60 10.74 -9.20
CA SER A 186 0.10 12.07 -9.57
C SER A 186 0.48 12.46 -10.99
N ALA A 187 1.69 12.19 -11.41
CA ALA A 187 2.20 12.49 -12.75
C ALA A 187 1.59 11.57 -13.82
N ALA A 188 1.55 10.26 -13.58
CA ALA A 188 1.08 9.28 -14.57
C ALA A 188 -0.42 9.43 -14.90
N ILE A 189 -1.25 9.78 -13.91
CA ILE A 189 -2.70 9.92 -14.11
C ILE A 189 -3.03 11.27 -14.81
N GLN A 190 -2.20 12.30 -14.69
CA GLN A 190 -2.36 13.55 -15.46
C GLN A 190 -2.17 13.32 -16.95
N VAL A 191 -1.12 12.61 -17.34
CA VAL A 191 -0.82 12.30 -18.76
C VAL A 191 -1.96 11.54 -19.42
N SER A 192 -2.66 10.67 -18.69
CA SER A 192 -3.79 9.89 -19.22
C SER A 192 -5.07 10.70 -19.44
N GLN A 193 -5.23 11.87 -18.78
CA GLN A 193 -6.38 12.75 -18.95
C GLN A 193 -6.18 13.79 -20.07
N GLU A 194 -4.93 14.10 -20.42
CA GLU A 194 -4.60 15.09 -21.46
C GLU A 194 -4.59 14.53 -22.88
N LEU A 195 -4.67 13.19 -23.06
CA LEU A 195 -4.80 12.61 -24.40
C LEU A 195 -6.20 12.86 -24.93
N PRO A 196 -6.37 13.64 -26.05
CA PRO A 196 -7.67 14.00 -26.61
C PRO A 196 -8.49 12.77 -26.97
N SER A 197 -9.80 12.81 -26.72
CA SER A 197 -10.79 11.75 -27.04
C SER A 197 -10.93 11.44 -28.54
N THR A 198 -10.20 12.13 -29.39
CA THR A 198 -10.20 11.99 -30.87
C THR A 198 -9.68 10.63 -31.37
N ALA A 199 -9.01 9.83 -30.52
CA ALA A 199 -8.53 8.50 -30.92
C ALA A 199 -9.53 7.37 -30.65
N ARG A 200 -10.73 7.64 -30.11
CA ARG A 200 -11.72 6.61 -29.72
C ARG A 200 -12.89 6.43 -30.68
N GLN A 201 -12.92 7.11 -31.82
CA GLN A 201 -13.93 6.79 -32.82
C GLN A 201 -13.43 5.64 -33.68
N PRO A 202 -14.06 4.44 -33.66
CA PRO A 202 -13.87 3.47 -34.71
C PRO A 202 -14.46 4.09 -35.97
N ARG A 203 -13.63 4.26 -37.00
CA ARG A 203 -14.12 4.51 -38.38
C ARG A 203 -14.97 3.30 -38.72
N THR A 204 -16.27 3.44 -38.66
CA THR A 204 -17.19 2.51 -39.32
C THR A 204 -17.07 2.70 -40.83
N PRO A 205 -16.95 1.62 -41.60
CA PRO A 205 -16.92 1.65 -43.05
C PRO A 205 -18.27 2.13 -43.66
#